data_0aaf8e444c0c021df26ddd6b33626682
#
_entry.id   0aaf8e444c0c021df26ddd6b33626682
#
_cell.length_a   1.000
_cell.length_b   1.000
_cell.length_c   1.000
_cell.angle_alpha   90.00
_cell.angle_beta   90.00
_cell.angle_gamma   90.00
#
_symmetry.space_group_name_H-M   'P 1'
#
loop_
_entity.id
_entity.type
_entity.pdbx_description
1 polymer ?
#
loop_
_entity_poly.entity_id
_entity_poly.type
_entity_poly.pdbx_seq_one_letter_code
_entity_poly.pdbx_strand_id
1 'polypeptide(L)'
;MLTTEKTTEYVKRWVDAFESKDLDRVLAFYANDVTYHSPLIARLSHDPSGTVHGKAALRAYVKKGFEVFDHIDFTVLDVLRGVDSIAIHYKGITGTHVVEVLFFNKDGAVRESYVHYAAA
;
A
#
# COMPACT_ATOMS: atom_id res chain seq x y z
N MET A 1 -8.29 8.67 15.15
CA MET A 1 -6.82 8.50 15.08
C MET A 1 -6.41 7.22 15.80
N LEU A 2 -5.56 6.43 15.18
CA LEU A 2 -5.09 5.19 15.79
C LEU A 2 -4.10 5.47 16.93
N THR A 3 -4.15 4.64 17.98
CA THR A 3 -3.11 4.65 19.02
C THR A 3 -1.81 4.07 18.45
N THR A 4 -0.70 4.24 19.18
CA THR A 4 0.58 3.66 18.78
C THR A 4 0.48 2.14 18.64
N GLU A 5 -0.14 1.48 19.62
CA GLU A 5 -0.29 0.02 19.61
C GLU A 5 -1.14 -0.47 18.43
N LYS A 6 -2.27 0.17 18.17
CA LYS A 6 -3.15 -0.19 17.05
C LYS A 6 -2.48 0.06 15.72
N THR A 7 -1.69 1.13 15.61
CA THR A 7 -0.93 1.43 14.41
C THR A 7 0.11 0.34 14.13
N THR A 8 0.83 -0.10 15.15
CA THR A 8 1.83 -1.18 15.02
C THR A 8 1.17 -2.47 14.56
N GLU A 9 0.05 -2.85 15.16
CA GLU A 9 -0.70 -4.05 14.77
C GLU A 9 -1.23 -3.94 13.34
N TYR A 10 -1.76 -2.79 12.98
CA TYR A 10 -2.29 -2.52 11.64
C TYR A 10 -1.20 -2.71 10.58
N VAL A 11 -0.05 -2.08 10.77
CA VAL A 11 1.06 -2.15 9.82
C VAL A 11 1.58 -3.58 9.70
N LYS A 12 1.67 -4.30 10.82
CA LYS A 12 2.08 -5.71 10.78
C LYS A 12 1.14 -6.55 9.95
N ARG A 13 -0.18 -6.40 10.13
CA ARG A 13 -1.18 -7.13 9.34
C ARG A 13 -1.13 -6.74 7.87
N TRP A 14 -0.90 -5.46 7.59
CA TRP A 14 -0.78 -4.93 6.23
C TRP A 14 0.42 -5.55 5.53
N VAL A 15 1.59 -5.57 6.18
CA VAL A 15 2.80 -6.21 5.66
C VAL A 15 2.56 -7.71 5.42
N ASP A 16 2.00 -8.40 6.41
CA ASP A 16 1.73 -9.83 6.32
C ASP A 16 0.81 -10.15 5.14
N ALA A 17 -0.20 -9.32 4.91
CA ALA A 17 -1.11 -9.50 3.78
C ALA A 17 -0.38 -9.42 2.44
N PHE A 18 0.44 -8.40 2.24
CA PHE A 18 1.23 -8.27 1.01
C PHE A 18 2.23 -9.41 0.86
N GLU A 19 2.94 -9.78 1.92
CA GLU A 19 3.93 -10.85 1.86
C GLU A 19 3.31 -12.21 1.60
N SER A 20 2.07 -12.42 2.02
CA SER A 20 1.33 -13.66 1.74
C SER A 20 0.90 -13.77 0.29
N LYS A 21 0.89 -12.67 -0.45
CA LYS A 21 0.39 -12.58 -1.83
C LYS A 21 -1.09 -12.99 -1.95
N ASP A 22 -1.85 -12.84 -0.88
CA ASP A 22 -3.28 -13.11 -0.83
C ASP A 22 -4.04 -11.83 -1.20
N LEU A 23 -4.61 -11.79 -2.39
CA LEU A 23 -5.32 -10.61 -2.90
C LEU A 23 -6.47 -10.19 -1.99
N ASP A 24 -7.26 -11.14 -1.51
CA ASP A 24 -8.42 -10.82 -0.68
C ASP A 24 -7.99 -10.20 0.66
N ARG A 25 -6.90 -10.69 1.26
CA ARG A 25 -6.35 -10.11 2.49
C ARG A 25 -5.86 -8.68 2.26
N VAL A 26 -5.17 -8.45 1.14
CA VAL A 26 -4.68 -7.11 0.79
C VAL A 26 -5.85 -6.16 0.56
N LEU A 27 -6.80 -6.56 -0.26
CA LEU A 27 -7.92 -5.69 -0.65
C LEU A 27 -8.87 -5.39 0.52
N ALA A 28 -8.87 -6.23 1.56
CA ALA A 28 -9.69 -6.00 2.75
C ALA A 28 -9.33 -4.71 3.51
N PHE A 29 -8.12 -4.17 3.32
CA PHE A 29 -7.70 -2.91 3.95
C PHE A 29 -8.28 -1.68 3.25
N TYR A 30 -8.76 -1.80 2.02
CA TYR A 30 -9.07 -0.67 1.15
C TYR A 30 -10.57 -0.48 0.98
N ALA A 31 -10.99 0.79 0.87
CA ALA A 31 -12.38 1.13 0.61
C ALA A 31 -12.75 0.79 -0.84
N ASN A 32 -14.05 0.58 -1.10
CA ASN A 32 -14.52 0.27 -2.45
C ASN A 32 -14.22 1.37 -3.46
N ASP A 33 -14.20 2.62 -3.00
CA ASP A 33 -13.93 3.81 -3.81
C ASP A 33 -12.50 4.32 -3.68
N VAL A 34 -11.57 3.46 -3.28
CA VAL A 34 -10.18 3.83 -3.07
C VAL A 34 -9.55 4.45 -4.32
N THR A 35 -8.69 5.45 -4.10
CA THR A 35 -7.78 5.97 -5.13
C THR A 35 -6.35 5.66 -4.70
N TYR A 36 -5.61 4.99 -5.56
CA TYR A 36 -4.25 4.51 -5.25
C TYR A 36 -3.27 5.11 -6.25
N HIS A 37 -2.23 5.78 -5.73
CA HIS A 37 -1.23 6.46 -6.55
C HIS A 37 0.14 5.81 -6.32
N SER A 38 0.78 5.37 -7.40
CA SER A 38 2.11 4.79 -7.33
C SER A 38 2.84 4.90 -8.67
N PRO A 39 4.12 5.31 -8.67
CA PRO A 39 4.93 5.28 -9.89
C PRO A 39 5.01 3.88 -10.53
N LEU A 40 4.87 2.81 -9.72
CA LEU A 40 4.91 1.45 -10.22
C LEU A 40 3.70 1.13 -11.11
N ILE A 41 2.55 1.80 -10.90
CA ILE A 41 1.39 1.67 -11.78
C ILE A 41 1.75 2.09 -13.19
N ALA A 42 2.44 3.23 -13.34
CA ALA A 42 2.86 3.72 -14.65
C ALA A 42 3.76 2.70 -15.36
N ARG A 43 4.63 2.03 -14.60
CA ARG A 43 5.59 1.05 -15.16
C ARG A 43 4.94 -0.27 -15.51
N LEU A 44 4.10 -0.82 -14.62
CA LEU A 44 3.49 -2.14 -14.82
C LEU A 44 2.26 -2.11 -15.71
N SER A 45 1.48 -1.04 -15.65
CA SER A 45 0.22 -0.91 -16.38
C SER A 45 0.29 0.03 -17.57
N HIS A 46 1.46 0.63 -17.81
CA HIS A 46 1.69 1.60 -18.89
C HIS A 46 0.70 2.79 -18.84
N ASP A 47 0.23 3.12 -17.65
CA ASP A 47 -0.66 4.25 -17.41
C ASP A 47 0.16 5.42 -16.82
N PRO A 48 0.42 6.48 -17.61
CA PRO A 48 1.27 7.57 -17.17
C PRO A 48 0.70 8.37 -15.99
N SER A 49 -0.60 8.21 -15.69
CA SER A 49 -1.20 8.88 -14.53
C SER A 49 -0.67 8.30 -13.20
N GLY A 50 -0.19 7.05 -13.21
CA GLY A 50 0.26 6.39 -12.00
C GLY A 50 -0.86 6.21 -10.96
N THR A 51 -2.12 6.17 -11.40
CA THR A 51 -3.27 6.17 -10.50
C THR A 51 -4.30 5.14 -10.94
N VAL A 52 -4.88 4.42 -9.96
CA VAL A 52 -6.04 3.56 -10.19
C VAL A 52 -7.17 3.98 -9.25
N HIS A 53 -8.40 3.90 -9.75
CA HIS A 53 -9.60 4.26 -9.03
C HIS A 53 -10.47 3.03 -8.80
N GLY A 54 -10.89 2.84 -7.56
CA GLY A 54 -11.79 1.76 -7.17
C GLY A 54 -11.06 0.46 -6.85
N LYS A 55 -11.73 -0.35 -6.03
CA LYS A 55 -11.13 -1.59 -5.52
C LYS A 55 -10.89 -2.61 -6.64
N ALA A 56 -11.75 -2.66 -7.66
CA ALA A 56 -11.57 -3.59 -8.78
C ALA A 56 -10.30 -3.27 -9.57
N ALA A 57 -10.05 -1.99 -9.86
CA ALA A 57 -8.84 -1.56 -10.56
C ALA A 57 -7.60 -1.79 -9.69
N LEU A 58 -7.70 -1.52 -8.38
CA LEU A 58 -6.62 -1.80 -7.45
C LEU A 58 -6.29 -3.30 -7.42
N ARG A 59 -7.32 -4.16 -7.39
CA ARG A 59 -7.14 -5.61 -7.42
C ARG A 59 -6.34 -6.05 -8.65
N ALA A 60 -6.71 -5.54 -9.81
CA ALA A 60 -6.02 -5.88 -11.07
C ALA A 60 -4.54 -5.47 -11.02
N TYR A 61 -4.25 -4.29 -10.49
CA TYR A 61 -2.88 -3.81 -10.35
C TYR A 61 -2.07 -4.65 -9.35
N VAL A 62 -2.61 -4.92 -8.16
CA VAL A 62 -1.93 -5.71 -7.13
C VAL A 62 -1.68 -7.13 -7.63
N LYS A 63 -2.67 -7.73 -8.32
CA LYS A 63 -2.52 -9.06 -8.93
C LYS A 63 -1.36 -9.08 -9.91
N LYS A 64 -1.25 -8.06 -10.75
CA LYS A 64 -0.15 -7.95 -11.71
C LYS A 64 1.20 -7.85 -11.01
N GLY A 65 1.29 -7.08 -9.93
CA GLY A 65 2.50 -7.00 -9.12
C GLY A 65 2.89 -8.34 -8.53
N PHE A 66 1.92 -9.10 -8.05
CA PHE A 66 2.15 -10.44 -7.50
C PHE A 66 2.61 -11.44 -8.57
N GLU A 67 2.22 -11.26 -9.83
CA GLU A 67 2.68 -12.08 -10.93
C GLU A 67 4.11 -11.73 -11.36
N VAL A 68 4.46 -10.43 -11.30
CA VAL A 68 5.77 -9.94 -11.72
C VAL A 68 6.86 -10.23 -10.69
N PHE A 69 6.53 -10.12 -9.40
CA PHE A 69 7.49 -10.29 -8.31
C PHE A 69 7.27 -11.65 -7.61
N ASP A 70 8.29 -12.51 -7.62
CA ASP A 70 8.23 -13.82 -6.98
C ASP A 70 8.05 -13.73 -5.47
N HIS A 71 8.71 -12.76 -4.85
CA HIS A 71 8.67 -12.54 -3.40
C HIS A 71 8.33 -11.09 -3.10
N ILE A 72 7.49 -10.90 -2.09
CA ILE A 72 7.19 -9.58 -1.55
C ILE A 72 7.78 -9.56 -0.13
N ASP A 73 8.84 -8.78 0.04
CA ASP A 73 9.51 -8.61 1.33
C ASP A 73 9.54 -7.14 1.68
N PHE A 74 8.84 -6.76 2.75
CA PHE A 74 8.79 -5.40 3.25
C PHE A 74 9.45 -5.33 4.62
N THR A 75 10.51 -4.53 4.74
CA THR A 75 11.16 -4.26 6.03
C THR A 75 10.75 -2.88 6.51
N VAL A 76 9.86 -2.83 7.50
CA VAL A 76 9.38 -1.56 8.05
C VAL A 76 10.48 -0.92 8.88
N LEU A 77 10.81 0.34 8.57
CA LEU A 77 11.83 1.13 9.25
C LEU A 77 11.21 2.12 10.22
N ASP A 78 10.08 2.72 9.87
CA ASP A 78 9.40 3.69 10.72
C ASP A 78 7.92 3.81 10.33
N VAL A 79 7.10 4.22 11.27
CA VAL A 79 5.68 4.50 11.05
C VAL A 79 5.34 5.81 11.73
N LEU A 80 4.80 6.76 10.96
CA LEU A 80 4.39 8.07 11.47
C LEU A 80 2.88 8.19 11.38
N ARG A 81 2.26 8.79 12.40
CA ARG A 81 0.80 8.91 12.49
C ARG A 81 0.37 10.34 12.21
N GLY A 82 -0.63 10.49 11.34
CA GLY A 82 -1.33 11.75 11.13
C GLY A 82 -2.71 11.74 11.79
N VAL A 83 -3.53 12.72 11.45
CA VAL A 83 -4.90 12.83 12.02
C VAL A 83 -5.78 11.67 11.52
N ASP A 84 -5.82 11.45 10.22
CA ASP A 84 -6.59 10.39 9.56
C ASP A 84 -5.72 9.53 8.64
N SER A 85 -4.41 9.50 8.89
CA SER A 85 -3.47 8.84 8.01
C SER A 85 -2.28 8.28 8.78
N ILE A 86 -1.59 7.36 8.13
CA ILE A 86 -0.27 6.88 8.56
C ILE A 86 0.69 6.96 7.39
N ALA A 87 1.96 7.21 7.69
CA ALA A 87 3.04 7.15 6.72
C ALA A 87 3.96 6.01 7.11
N ILE A 88 4.14 5.05 6.22
CA ILE A 88 4.96 3.86 6.47
C ILE A 88 6.24 4.00 5.66
N HIS A 89 7.37 4.06 6.35
CA HIS A 89 8.69 4.04 5.71
C HIS A 89 9.22 2.62 5.77
N TYR A 90 9.48 2.02 4.61
CA TYR A 90 9.95 0.65 4.55
C TYR A 90 10.90 0.44 3.38
N LYS A 91 11.66 -0.64 3.42
CA LYS A 91 12.39 -1.14 2.26
C LYS A 91 11.46 -2.07 1.50
N GLY A 92 11.29 -1.80 0.22
CA GLY A 92 10.42 -2.57 -0.65
C GLY A 92 11.11 -3.79 -1.25
N ILE A 93 10.50 -4.33 -2.29
CA ILE A 93 10.86 -5.61 -2.91
C ILE A 93 12.32 -5.66 -3.37
N THR A 94 12.84 -4.55 -3.89
CA THR A 94 14.21 -4.48 -4.43
C THR A 94 15.19 -3.85 -3.43
N GLY A 95 14.81 -3.71 -2.16
CA GLY A 95 15.62 -3.02 -1.16
C GLY A 95 15.57 -1.50 -1.27
N THR A 96 14.76 -0.95 -2.17
CA THR A 96 14.57 0.49 -2.34
C THR A 96 13.73 1.03 -1.19
N HIS A 97 14.10 2.23 -0.70
CA HIS A 97 13.32 2.91 0.31
C HIS A 97 12.00 3.41 -0.28
N VAL A 98 10.92 3.17 0.45
CA VAL A 98 9.56 3.54 0.07
C VAL A 98 8.91 4.25 1.24
N VAL A 99 8.14 5.30 0.94
CA VAL A 99 7.20 5.88 1.90
C VAL A 99 5.81 5.77 1.31
N GLU A 100 4.93 5.10 2.02
CA GLU A 100 3.54 4.94 1.61
C GLU A 100 2.63 5.61 2.62
N VAL A 101 1.79 6.53 2.15
CA VAL A 101 0.85 7.26 3.01
C VAL A 101 -0.54 6.71 2.77
N LEU A 102 -1.16 6.21 3.83
CA LEU A 102 -2.51 5.64 3.80
C LEU A 102 -3.47 6.59 4.52
N PHE A 103 -4.48 7.08 3.81
CA PHE A 103 -5.54 7.92 4.36
C PHE A 103 -6.78 7.07 4.61
N PHE A 104 -7.34 7.18 5.82
CA PHE A 104 -8.49 6.37 6.24
C PHE A 104 -9.79 7.13 6.08
N ASN A 105 -10.86 6.42 5.74
CA ASN A 105 -12.21 6.95 5.84
C ASN A 105 -12.74 6.76 7.28
N LYS A 106 -13.97 7.20 7.53
CA LYS A 106 -14.57 7.12 8.86
C LYS A 106 -14.78 5.68 9.35
N ASP A 107 -14.81 4.71 8.45
CA ASP A 107 -14.98 3.29 8.78
C ASP A 107 -13.63 2.60 8.99
N GLY A 108 -12.52 3.31 8.86
CA GLY A 108 -11.19 2.78 9.05
C GLY A 108 -10.59 2.08 7.84
N ALA A 109 -11.26 2.14 6.69
CA ALA A 109 -10.71 1.62 5.44
C ALA A 109 -9.84 2.68 4.74
N VAL A 110 -8.87 2.23 3.97
CA VAL A 110 -8.02 3.15 3.20
C VAL A 110 -8.81 3.70 2.02
N ARG A 111 -9.06 5.01 2.02
CA ARG A 111 -9.74 5.72 0.94
C ARG A 111 -8.79 6.25 -0.12
N GLU A 112 -7.53 6.48 0.26
CA GLU A 112 -6.52 7.01 -0.64
C GLU A 112 -5.14 6.58 -0.18
N SER A 113 -4.28 6.23 -1.14
CA SER A 113 -2.91 5.82 -0.86
C SER A 113 -1.97 6.53 -1.82
N TYR A 114 -0.82 6.99 -1.30
CA TYR A 114 0.26 7.59 -2.08
C TYR A 114 1.55 6.84 -1.80
N VAL A 115 2.14 6.27 -2.84
CA VAL A 115 3.41 5.54 -2.75
C VAL A 115 4.52 6.40 -3.33
N HIS A 116 5.61 6.53 -2.57
CA HIS A 116 6.79 7.30 -2.95
C HIS A 116 8.01 6.40 -2.91
N TYR A 117 8.79 6.38 -3.98
CA TYR A 117 10.01 5.59 -4.05
C TYR A 117 11.23 6.51 -4.03
N ALA A 118 12.28 6.08 -3.31
CA ALA A 118 13.56 6.75 -3.42
C ALA A 118 14.10 6.59 -4.84
N ALA A 119 14.84 7.60 -5.32
CA ALA A 119 15.48 7.51 -6.62
C ALA A 119 16.49 6.35 -6.62
N ALA A 120 16.51 5.63 -7.72
CA ALA A 120 17.45 4.54 -7.91
C ALA A 120 18.89 5.09 -8.09
#